data_b3ea68dd0f5e0858c248d0751e43f364
#
_entry.id   b3ea68dd0f5e0858c248d0751e43f364
#
_cell.length_a   1.000
_cell.length_b   1.000
_cell.length_c   1.000
_cell.angle_alpha   90.00
_cell.angle_beta   90.00
_cell.angle_gamma   90.00
#
_symmetry.space_group_name_H-M   'P 1'
#
loop_
_entity.id
_entity.type
_entity.pdbx_description
1 polymer ?
#
loop_
_entity_poly.entity_id
_entity_poly.type
_entity_poly.pdbx_seq_one_letter_code
_entity_poly.pdbx_strand_id
1 'polypeptide(L)'
;PDRLARWGNADWNPSAHTQALVDALPEWYGYGLRAFTTGFQGGGPCFTAPNHSIDNNPFGEDGTQLDPAYAERMDTLIRGADELGMAVIVSYFYGAQARRLKDGRAVRNAVLGASDFLKQGGYTNVLIEIANEMNIGDFSHHPIIQEPEGMAALIDLAREGSGGMEVGCSGGGGYRNREVAEASDYILIHGNGQTRQKYYTMVQEVKSWGQTKPIVCNEDSQALGN
;
A
#
# COMPACT_ATOMS: atom_id res chain seq x y z
N PRO A 1 -11.46 1.21 -1.31
CA PRO A 1 -12.84 1.61 -1.10
C PRO A 1 -13.57 2.03 -2.39
N ASP A 2 -12.91 2.69 -3.35
CA ASP A 2 -13.58 3.29 -4.52
C ASP A 2 -13.58 2.41 -5.78
N ARG A 3 -13.23 1.15 -5.65
CA ARG A 3 -13.04 0.23 -6.77
C ARG A 3 -14.31 0.03 -7.62
N LEU A 4 -15.47 -0.07 -7.00
CA LEU A 4 -16.73 -0.35 -7.71
C LEU A 4 -17.25 0.84 -8.53
N ALA A 5 -16.96 2.08 -8.13
CA ALA A 5 -17.31 3.27 -8.91
C ALA A 5 -16.74 3.20 -10.34
N ARG A 6 -15.62 2.54 -10.51
CA ARG A 6 -14.91 2.40 -11.78
C ARG A 6 -15.54 1.43 -12.75
N TRP A 7 -16.49 0.63 -12.30
CA TRP A 7 -17.24 -0.31 -13.15
C TRP A 7 -18.56 0.28 -13.64
N GLY A 8 -18.74 1.60 -13.50
CA GLY A 8 -19.94 2.28 -13.98
C GLY A 8 -21.17 2.04 -13.12
N ASN A 9 -20.98 1.66 -11.86
CA ASN A 9 -22.09 1.55 -10.92
C ASN A 9 -22.52 2.94 -10.49
N ALA A 10 -23.66 3.41 -11.02
CA ALA A 10 -24.21 4.75 -10.73
C ALA A 10 -24.61 4.93 -9.25
N ASP A 11 -24.86 3.85 -8.54
CA ASP A 11 -25.28 3.87 -7.13
C ASP A 11 -24.10 3.70 -6.16
N TRP A 12 -22.88 3.85 -6.65
CA TRP A 12 -21.69 3.70 -5.83
C TRP A 12 -21.62 4.72 -4.70
N ASN A 13 -21.53 4.22 -3.47
CA ASN A 13 -21.31 5.02 -2.26
C ASN A 13 -20.04 4.54 -1.53
N PRO A 14 -18.97 5.32 -1.51
CA PRO A 14 -17.72 4.92 -0.90
C PRO A 14 -17.83 4.58 0.59
N SER A 15 -18.58 5.37 1.35
CA SER A 15 -18.76 5.17 2.79
C SER A 15 -19.58 3.90 3.09
N ALA A 16 -20.65 3.65 2.33
CA ALA A 16 -21.41 2.42 2.45
C ALA A 16 -20.58 1.19 2.09
N HIS A 17 -19.70 1.31 1.10
CA HIS A 17 -18.78 0.23 0.75
C HIS A 17 -17.74 -0.01 1.85
N THR A 18 -17.18 1.04 2.44
CA THR A 18 -16.25 0.92 3.57
C THR A 18 -16.94 0.23 4.74
N GLN A 19 -18.17 0.60 5.06
CA GLN A 19 -18.93 -0.06 6.12
C GLN A 19 -19.17 -1.55 5.81
N ALA A 20 -19.52 -1.88 4.57
CA ALA A 20 -19.68 -3.27 4.15
C ALA A 20 -18.39 -4.10 4.26
N LEU A 21 -17.22 -3.47 4.05
CA LEU A 21 -15.92 -4.12 4.32
C LEU A 21 -15.73 -4.39 5.81
N VAL A 22 -16.00 -3.40 6.66
CA VAL A 22 -15.90 -3.56 8.12
C VAL A 22 -16.84 -4.67 8.61
N ASP A 23 -18.09 -4.68 8.14
CA ASP A 23 -19.09 -5.70 8.50
C ASP A 23 -18.66 -7.12 8.08
N ALA A 24 -17.84 -7.25 7.04
CA ALA A 24 -17.31 -8.54 6.58
C ALA A 24 -16.06 -9.02 7.34
N LEU A 25 -15.36 -8.14 8.06
CA LEU A 25 -14.11 -8.49 8.76
C LEU A 25 -14.27 -9.66 9.76
N PRO A 26 -15.35 -9.75 10.56
CA PRO A 26 -15.52 -10.88 11.48
C PRO A 26 -15.60 -12.23 10.75
N GLU A 27 -16.26 -12.29 9.60
CA GLU A 27 -16.33 -13.50 8.79
C GLU A 27 -14.94 -13.88 8.27
N TRP A 28 -14.21 -12.92 7.70
CA TRP A 28 -12.87 -13.15 7.18
C TRP A 28 -11.88 -13.54 8.29
N TYR A 29 -12.00 -12.92 9.47
CA TYR A 29 -11.24 -13.32 10.63
C TYR A 29 -11.51 -14.79 11.02
N GLY A 30 -12.78 -15.22 10.94
CA GLY A 30 -13.19 -16.61 11.14
C GLY A 30 -12.53 -17.59 10.16
N TYR A 31 -12.28 -17.17 8.93
CA TYR A 31 -11.52 -17.95 7.93
C TYR A 31 -9.99 -17.88 8.12
N GLY A 32 -9.51 -17.16 9.11
CA GLY A 32 -8.09 -17.10 9.42
C GLY A 32 -7.37 -15.85 8.92
N LEU A 33 -8.05 -14.87 8.31
CA LEU A 33 -7.43 -13.60 7.93
C LEU A 33 -6.98 -12.85 9.18
N ARG A 34 -5.75 -12.34 9.19
CA ARG A 34 -5.18 -11.59 10.31
C ARG A 34 -4.60 -10.24 9.89
N ALA A 35 -4.42 -10.04 8.60
CA ALA A 35 -3.96 -8.78 8.03
C ALA A 35 -4.49 -8.62 6.61
N PHE A 36 -4.61 -7.38 6.15
CA PHE A 36 -4.92 -7.04 4.76
C PHE A 36 -4.29 -5.72 4.36
N THR A 37 -4.15 -5.49 3.06
CA THR A 37 -3.64 -4.23 2.51
C THR A 37 -4.78 -3.33 2.05
N THR A 38 -4.69 -2.06 2.37
CA THR A 38 -5.55 -0.99 1.83
C THR A 38 -4.70 0.22 1.45
N GLY A 39 -5.15 1.05 0.51
CA GLY A 39 -4.36 2.17 0.02
C GLY A 39 -5.04 3.53 0.19
N PHE A 40 -4.24 4.56 0.42
CA PHE A 40 -4.68 5.95 0.28
C PHE A 40 -4.97 6.27 -1.18
N GLN A 41 -4.03 6.02 -2.08
CA GLN A 41 -4.35 6.09 -3.50
C GLN A 41 -5.13 4.84 -3.90
N GLY A 42 -6.34 5.06 -4.46
CA GLY A 42 -7.21 3.96 -4.86
C GLY A 42 -6.63 3.24 -6.08
N GLY A 43 -6.33 1.97 -5.90
CA GLY A 43 -6.12 1.06 -7.01
C GLY A 43 -7.42 0.90 -7.82
N GLY A 44 -7.33 0.67 -9.09
CA GLY A 44 -8.46 0.20 -9.91
C GLY A 44 -8.19 -1.20 -10.37
N PRO A 45 -9.14 -1.85 -11.02
CA PRO A 45 -8.79 -3.03 -11.76
C PRO A 45 -7.71 -2.60 -12.76
N CYS A 46 -6.48 -2.97 -12.46
CA CYS A 46 -5.30 -2.63 -13.25
C CYS A 46 -5.36 -3.16 -14.69
N PHE A 47 -6.37 -3.97 -15.01
CA PHE A 47 -6.52 -4.66 -16.29
C PHE A 47 -7.50 -4.00 -17.26
N THR A 48 -8.19 -2.94 -16.88
CA THR A 48 -9.15 -2.27 -17.76
C THR A 48 -8.79 -0.80 -17.95
N ALA A 49 -8.41 -0.44 -19.18
CA ALA A 49 -8.51 0.96 -19.61
C ALA A 49 -9.98 1.36 -19.43
N PRO A 50 -10.34 2.38 -19.01
CA PRO A 50 -10.10 3.74 -18.71
C PRO A 50 -9.95 4.07 -17.21
N ASN A 51 -9.66 3.11 -16.38
CA ASN A 51 -9.62 3.28 -14.91
C ASN A 51 -8.55 4.27 -14.44
N HIS A 52 -7.50 4.46 -15.25
CA HIS A 52 -6.49 5.48 -15.02
C HIS A 52 -7.02 6.92 -15.18
N SER A 53 -8.22 7.11 -15.73
CA SER A 53 -8.84 8.43 -15.88
C SER A 53 -9.54 8.92 -14.60
N ILE A 54 -9.92 8.02 -13.71
CA ILE A 54 -10.59 8.37 -12.45
C ILE A 54 -9.56 8.86 -11.45
N ASP A 55 -9.78 10.05 -10.90
CA ASP A 55 -8.93 10.59 -9.84
C ASP A 55 -9.29 9.94 -8.50
N ASN A 56 -8.36 9.16 -7.97
CA ASN A 56 -8.40 8.59 -6.63
C ASN A 56 -7.14 8.96 -5.84
N ASN A 57 -6.61 10.13 -6.09
CA ASN A 57 -5.52 10.69 -5.33
C ASN A 57 -6.08 11.61 -4.23
N PRO A 58 -6.02 11.23 -2.95
CA PRO A 58 -6.56 12.05 -1.87
C PRO A 58 -5.64 13.20 -1.48
N PHE A 59 -4.40 13.26 -2.01
CA PHE A 59 -3.36 14.17 -1.56
C PHE A 59 -3.34 15.52 -2.30
N GLY A 60 -4.20 15.71 -3.32
CA GLY A 60 -4.09 16.84 -4.24
C GLY A 60 -2.84 16.76 -5.14
N GLU A 61 -2.67 17.70 -6.03
CA GLU A 61 -1.56 17.71 -7.00
C GLU A 61 -0.20 17.98 -6.36
N ASP A 62 -0.15 18.80 -5.32
CA ASP A 62 1.07 19.17 -4.59
C ASP A 62 1.33 18.30 -3.34
N GLY A 63 0.48 17.33 -3.08
CA GLY A 63 0.63 16.38 -1.97
C GLY A 63 0.35 16.95 -0.59
N THR A 64 -0.14 18.19 -0.48
CA THR A 64 -0.32 18.87 0.82
C THR A 64 -1.70 18.66 1.45
N GLN A 65 -2.59 18.00 0.74
CA GLN A 65 -3.95 17.72 1.20
C GLN A 65 -4.08 16.26 1.62
N LEU A 66 -5.05 16.02 2.47
CA LEU A 66 -5.63 14.69 2.63
C LEU A 66 -7.15 14.87 2.65
N ASP A 67 -7.82 14.36 1.62
CA ASP A 67 -9.27 14.47 1.50
C ASP A 67 -9.95 13.96 2.78
N PRO A 68 -10.75 14.80 3.48
CA PRO A 68 -11.32 14.45 4.78
C PRO A 68 -12.26 13.23 4.72
N ALA A 69 -13.03 13.09 3.65
CA ALA A 69 -13.93 11.96 3.51
C ALA A 69 -13.16 10.65 3.23
N TYR A 70 -12.01 10.76 2.57
CA TYR A 70 -11.11 9.63 2.39
C TYR A 70 -10.44 9.23 3.72
N ALA A 71 -9.98 10.21 4.48
CA ALA A 71 -9.38 10.01 5.80
C ALA A 71 -10.38 9.35 6.78
N GLU A 72 -11.63 9.81 6.81
CA GLU A 72 -12.70 9.22 7.63
C GLU A 72 -12.96 7.74 7.28
N ARG A 73 -13.01 7.40 6.01
CA ARG A 73 -13.18 6.01 5.58
C ARG A 73 -11.97 5.13 5.95
N MET A 74 -10.77 5.68 5.87
CA MET A 74 -9.55 4.98 6.28
C MET A 74 -9.55 4.72 7.79
N ASP A 75 -9.90 5.74 8.61
CA ASP A 75 -10.06 5.61 10.06
C ASP A 75 -11.07 4.51 10.42
N THR A 76 -12.25 4.54 9.79
CA THR A 76 -13.31 3.55 10.00
C THR A 76 -12.81 2.13 9.75
N LEU A 77 -12.08 1.90 8.66
CA LEU A 77 -11.57 0.58 8.30
C LEU A 77 -10.46 0.11 9.25
N ILE A 78 -9.51 1.00 9.61
CA ILE A 78 -8.41 0.67 10.51
C ILE A 78 -8.95 0.30 11.91
N ARG A 79 -9.89 1.09 12.45
CA ARG A 79 -10.48 0.81 13.78
C ARG A 79 -11.32 -0.46 13.77
N GLY A 80 -12.12 -0.69 12.73
CA GLY A 80 -12.88 -1.94 12.61
C GLY A 80 -11.98 -3.18 12.56
N ALA A 81 -10.78 -3.07 11.96
CA ALA A 81 -9.78 -4.12 12.00
C ALA A 81 -9.15 -4.28 13.39
N ASP A 82 -8.87 -3.18 14.10
CA ASP A 82 -8.28 -3.18 15.43
C ASP A 82 -9.17 -3.87 16.46
N GLU A 83 -10.49 -3.66 16.40
CA GLU A 83 -11.47 -4.33 17.26
C GLU A 83 -11.39 -5.86 17.21
N LEU A 84 -10.90 -6.40 16.09
CA LEU A 84 -10.70 -7.84 15.89
C LEU A 84 -9.25 -8.29 16.11
N GLY A 85 -8.34 -7.36 16.43
CA GLY A 85 -6.91 -7.65 16.52
C GLY A 85 -6.26 -7.96 15.18
N MET A 86 -6.79 -7.37 14.09
CA MET A 86 -6.23 -7.51 12.74
C MET A 86 -5.28 -6.37 12.43
N ALA A 87 -4.16 -6.67 11.78
CA ALA A 87 -3.24 -5.66 11.25
C ALA A 87 -3.71 -5.13 9.88
N VAL A 88 -3.42 -3.86 9.62
CA VAL A 88 -3.69 -3.20 8.33
C VAL A 88 -2.38 -2.70 7.73
N ILE A 89 -2.04 -3.16 6.53
CA ILE A 89 -0.96 -2.60 5.73
C ILE A 89 -1.54 -1.42 4.94
N VAL A 90 -1.14 -0.20 5.30
CA VAL A 90 -1.61 1.02 4.64
C VAL A 90 -0.62 1.43 3.56
N SER A 91 -0.99 1.23 2.30
CA SER A 91 -0.19 1.60 1.14
C SER A 91 -0.46 3.06 0.76
N TYR A 92 0.61 3.87 0.59
CA TYR A 92 0.45 5.29 0.30
C TYR A 92 0.23 5.53 -1.19
N PHE A 93 1.07 4.95 -2.04
CA PHE A 93 1.04 5.21 -3.48
C PHE A 93 0.68 3.99 -4.31
N TYR A 94 -0.13 4.26 -5.33
CA TYR A 94 -0.47 3.30 -6.38
C TYR A 94 -0.11 3.87 -7.75
N GLY A 95 0.61 3.12 -8.59
CA GLY A 95 1.23 3.61 -9.81
C GLY A 95 0.30 4.38 -10.74
N ALA A 96 -0.92 3.85 -10.97
CA ALA A 96 -1.91 4.51 -11.82
C ALA A 96 -2.37 5.90 -11.31
N GLN A 97 -2.20 6.19 -10.02
CA GLN A 97 -2.62 7.44 -9.38
C GLN A 97 -1.45 8.36 -9.04
N ALA A 98 -0.24 7.81 -8.88
CA ALA A 98 0.95 8.59 -8.51
C ALA A 98 1.25 9.75 -9.48
N ARG A 99 0.96 9.59 -10.78
CA ARG A 99 1.10 10.63 -11.80
C ARG A 99 0.28 11.91 -11.52
N ARG A 100 -0.68 11.86 -10.57
CA ARG A 100 -1.45 13.03 -10.17
C ARG A 100 -0.71 13.93 -9.20
N LEU A 101 0.38 13.46 -8.65
CA LEU A 101 1.33 14.28 -7.90
C LEU A 101 2.31 14.92 -8.90
N LYS A 102 2.50 16.22 -8.82
CA LYS A 102 3.23 16.98 -9.85
C LYS A 102 4.74 16.73 -9.88
N ASP A 103 5.35 16.39 -8.75
CA ASP A 103 6.80 16.23 -8.62
C ASP A 103 7.21 15.44 -7.37
N GLY A 104 8.52 15.21 -7.18
CA GLY A 104 9.05 14.52 -6.01
C GLY A 104 8.84 15.25 -4.68
N ARG A 105 8.63 16.58 -4.69
CA ARG A 105 8.26 17.32 -3.49
C ARG A 105 6.82 17.02 -3.10
N ALA A 106 5.93 16.94 -4.07
CA ALA A 106 4.53 16.53 -3.83
C ALA A 106 4.45 15.11 -3.26
N VAL A 107 5.30 14.20 -3.73
CA VAL A 107 5.43 12.85 -3.13
C VAL A 107 5.84 12.93 -1.66
N ARG A 108 6.87 13.70 -1.32
CA ARG A 108 7.30 13.88 0.09
C ARG A 108 6.21 14.50 0.97
N ASN A 109 5.50 15.50 0.47
CA ASN A 109 4.38 16.12 1.17
C ASN A 109 3.28 15.09 1.47
N ALA A 110 2.92 14.27 0.49
CA ALA A 110 1.92 13.22 0.64
C ALA A 110 2.34 12.16 1.67
N VAL A 111 3.62 11.77 1.68
CA VAL A 111 4.17 10.87 2.72
C VAL A 111 4.01 11.49 4.10
N LEU A 112 4.39 12.77 4.26
CA LEU A 112 4.27 13.45 5.55
C LEU A 112 2.80 13.57 6.00
N GLY A 113 1.89 13.95 5.10
CA GLY A 113 0.47 14.08 5.42
C GLY A 113 -0.18 12.76 5.79
N ALA A 114 0.13 11.68 5.07
CA ALA A 114 -0.34 10.33 5.37
C ALA A 114 0.21 9.83 6.73
N SER A 115 1.50 10.02 6.96
CA SER A 115 2.16 9.61 8.20
C SER A 115 1.64 10.38 9.42
N ASP A 116 1.42 11.69 9.28
CA ASP A 116 0.84 12.53 10.33
C ASP A 116 -0.59 12.10 10.67
N PHE A 117 -1.41 11.80 9.66
CA PHE A 117 -2.75 11.23 9.87
C PHE A 117 -2.69 9.94 10.69
N LEU A 118 -1.81 9.01 10.33
CA LEU A 118 -1.67 7.75 11.06
C LEU A 118 -1.20 7.97 12.51
N LYS A 119 -0.25 8.88 12.71
CA LYS A 119 0.24 9.27 14.03
C LYS A 119 -0.86 9.88 14.89
N GLN A 120 -1.61 10.83 14.33
CA GLN A 120 -2.71 11.49 15.05
C GLN A 120 -3.85 10.52 15.40
N GLY A 121 -4.10 9.52 14.56
CA GLY A 121 -5.07 8.46 14.81
C GLY A 121 -4.69 7.53 15.97
N GLY A 122 -3.40 7.48 16.36
CA GLY A 122 -2.90 6.66 17.46
C GLY A 122 -3.05 5.16 17.23
N TYR A 123 -3.03 4.73 15.97
CA TYR A 123 -3.21 3.33 15.60
C TYR A 123 -2.02 2.47 16.03
N THR A 124 -2.32 1.29 16.56
CA THR A 124 -1.32 0.29 16.99
C THR A 124 -1.28 -0.96 16.10
N ASN A 125 -2.22 -1.06 15.17
CA ASN A 125 -2.42 -2.18 14.26
C ASN A 125 -2.04 -1.86 12.80
N VAL A 126 -1.31 -0.76 12.56
CA VAL A 126 -0.92 -0.30 11.21
C VAL A 126 0.53 -0.62 10.92
N LEU A 127 0.77 -1.14 9.72
CA LEU A 127 2.06 -1.22 9.04
C LEU A 127 1.99 -0.33 7.80
N ILE A 128 3.07 0.38 7.47
CA ILE A 128 3.08 1.32 6.34
C ILE A 128 3.79 0.69 5.14
N GLU A 129 3.14 0.72 3.98
CA GLU A 129 3.75 0.46 2.69
C GLU A 129 3.85 1.76 1.90
N ILE A 130 5.06 2.19 1.51
CA ILE A 130 5.22 3.46 0.78
C ILE A 130 4.56 3.39 -0.60
N ALA A 131 4.80 2.34 -1.36
CA ALA A 131 4.22 2.20 -2.69
C ALA A 131 3.94 0.73 -3.00
N ASN A 132 2.80 0.50 -3.64
CA ASN A 132 2.50 -0.79 -4.24
C ASN A 132 3.34 -0.94 -5.52
N GLU A 133 4.27 -1.90 -5.50
CA GLU A 133 5.10 -2.25 -6.66
C GLU A 133 5.98 -1.10 -7.20
N MET A 134 6.83 -0.53 -6.38
CA MET A 134 7.66 0.64 -6.68
C MET A 134 8.36 0.63 -8.04
N ASN A 135 8.70 -0.53 -8.57
CA ASN A 135 9.50 -0.69 -9.79
C ASN A 135 8.68 -0.76 -11.09
N ILE A 136 7.34 -0.71 -11.04
CA ILE A 136 6.53 -0.76 -12.26
C ILE A 136 6.60 0.55 -13.04
N GLY A 137 6.39 0.44 -14.37
CA GLY A 137 6.53 1.58 -15.28
C GLY A 137 5.61 2.77 -14.98
N ASP A 138 4.51 2.54 -14.26
CA ASP A 138 3.57 3.59 -13.87
C ASP A 138 4.18 4.64 -12.92
N PHE A 139 5.29 4.32 -12.24
CA PHE A 139 6.06 5.26 -11.41
C PHE A 139 7.22 5.95 -12.14
N SER A 140 7.41 5.73 -13.43
CA SER A 140 8.57 6.25 -14.18
C SER A 140 8.74 7.77 -14.17
N HIS A 141 7.68 8.53 -13.88
CA HIS A 141 7.72 10.00 -13.72
C HIS A 141 8.04 10.47 -12.29
N HIS A 142 8.20 9.53 -11.37
CA HIS A 142 8.62 9.79 -9.99
C HIS A 142 9.86 8.98 -9.62
N PRO A 143 11.08 9.39 -10.04
CA PRO A 143 12.31 8.68 -9.69
C PRO A 143 12.47 8.45 -8.20
N ILE A 144 12.00 9.39 -7.37
CA ILE A 144 12.04 9.26 -5.91
C ILE A 144 11.26 8.04 -5.36
N ILE A 145 10.26 7.54 -6.09
CA ILE A 145 9.55 6.30 -5.75
C ILE A 145 10.25 5.10 -6.38
N GLN A 146 10.66 5.23 -7.64
CA GLN A 146 11.12 4.10 -8.45
C GLN A 146 12.56 3.68 -8.14
N GLU A 147 13.41 4.63 -7.75
CA GLU A 147 14.82 4.37 -7.45
C GLU A 147 15.02 3.94 -5.99
N PRO A 148 15.86 2.92 -5.72
CA PRO A 148 16.05 2.39 -4.37
C PRO A 148 16.48 3.43 -3.33
N GLU A 149 17.41 4.33 -3.68
CA GLU A 149 17.86 5.42 -2.80
C GLU A 149 16.71 6.39 -2.46
N GLY A 150 15.90 6.75 -3.46
CA GLY A 150 14.72 7.60 -3.27
C GLY A 150 13.69 6.93 -2.38
N MET A 151 13.44 5.63 -2.59
CA MET A 151 12.53 4.85 -1.76
C MET A 151 13.02 4.70 -0.32
N ALA A 152 14.32 4.45 -0.11
CA ALA A 152 14.90 4.40 1.22
C ALA A 152 14.67 5.73 1.98
N ALA A 153 14.87 6.86 1.31
CA ALA A 153 14.59 8.17 1.89
C ALA A 153 13.11 8.42 2.21
N LEU A 154 12.17 7.85 1.42
CA LEU A 154 10.73 7.92 1.71
C LEU A 154 10.34 7.02 2.88
N ILE A 155 10.96 5.85 3.02
CA ILE A 155 10.78 4.95 4.16
C ILE A 155 11.18 5.66 5.47
N ASP A 156 12.36 6.28 5.50
CA ASP A 156 12.82 7.04 6.67
C ASP A 156 11.88 8.21 6.98
N LEU A 157 11.46 8.96 5.96
CA LEU A 157 10.54 10.07 6.11
C LEU A 157 9.19 9.63 6.71
N ALA A 158 8.66 8.51 6.27
CA ALA A 158 7.41 7.96 6.79
C ALA A 158 7.56 7.46 8.23
N ARG A 159 8.67 6.80 8.54
CA ARG A 159 8.97 6.33 9.90
C ARG A 159 9.04 7.50 10.89
N GLU A 160 9.76 8.56 10.55
CA GLU A 160 9.84 9.77 11.37
C GLU A 160 8.48 10.47 11.48
N GLY A 161 7.78 10.68 10.37
CA GLY A 161 6.49 11.35 10.31
C GLY A 161 5.39 10.63 11.09
N SER A 162 5.39 9.29 11.06
CA SER A 162 4.41 8.47 11.79
C SER A 162 4.71 8.29 13.28
N GLY A 163 5.88 8.75 13.75
CA GLY A 163 6.31 8.57 15.15
C GLY A 163 6.85 7.18 15.44
N GLY A 164 7.39 6.49 14.44
CA GLY A 164 8.08 5.22 14.59
C GLY A 164 7.24 3.98 14.24
N MET A 165 6.20 4.13 13.41
CA MET A 165 5.51 2.96 12.85
C MET A 165 6.44 2.19 11.92
N GLU A 166 6.20 0.89 11.80
CA GLU A 166 6.97 0.00 10.92
C GLU A 166 6.66 0.31 9.44
N VAL A 167 7.69 0.51 8.63
CA VAL A 167 7.58 0.92 7.22
C VAL A 167 8.31 -0.06 6.31
N GLY A 168 7.66 -0.40 5.21
CA GLY A 168 8.24 -1.19 4.13
C GLY A 168 7.81 -0.68 2.76
N CYS A 169 8.25 -1.36 1.71
CA CYS A 169 7.81 -1.13 0.34
C CYS A 169 7.86 -2.43 -0.46
N SER A 170 6.85 -2.65 -1.30
CA SER A 170 6.83 -3.79 -2.20
C SER A 170 7.42 -3.47 -3.58
N GLY A 171 7.76 -4.52 -4.29
CA GLY A 171 8.04 -4.49 -5.72
C GLY A 171 7.15 -5.45 -6.48
N GLY A 172 6.97 -5.23 -7.77
CA GLY A 172 6.19 -6.10 -8.65
C GLY A 172 6.67 -7.55 -8.62
N GLY A 173 5.82 -8.45 -9.07
CA GLY A 173 6.01 -9.89 -8.92
C GLY A 173 7.42 -10.39 -9.22
N GLY A 174 8.06 -10.95 -8.21
CA GLY A 174 9.45 -11.41 -8.28
C GLY A 174 10.52 -10.34 -8.13
N TYR A 175 10.18 -9.06 -8.04
CA TYR A 175 11.14 -8.00 -7.77
C TYR A 175 11.51 -7.97 -6.28
N ARG A 176 12.77 -7.75 -5.99
CA ARG A 176 13.32 -7.47 -4.67
C ARG A 176 14.61 -6.68 -4.83
N ASN A 177 14.83 -5.77 -3.89
CA ASN A 177 16.01 -4.91 -3.89
C ASN A 177 16.62 -4.89 -2.47
N ARG A 178 17.91 -5.10 -2.39
CA ARG A 178 18.61 -5.22 -1.11
C ARG A 178 18.62 -3.90 -0.34
N GLU A 179 18.86 -2.78 -1.01
CA GLU A 179 18.90 -1.45 -0.38
C GLU A 179 17.54 -1.08 0.23
N VAL A 180 16.44 -1.33 -0.50
CA VAL A 180 15.09 -1.11 0.01
C VAL A 180 14.79 -2.03 1.19
N ALA A 181 15.22 -3.31 1.14
CA ALA A 181 15.06 -4.24 2.24
C ALA A 181 15.86 -3.83 3.48
N GLU A 182 17.05 -3.25 3.29
CA GLU A 182 17.87 -2.73 4.38
C GLU A 182 17.26 -1.50 5.04
N ALA A 183 16.63 -0.62 4.28
CA ALA A 183 15.91 0.57 4.79
C ALA A 183 14.58 0.22 5.49
N SER A 184 13.89 -0.84 5.06
CA SER A 184 12.58 -1.25 5.57
C SER A 184 12.65 -1.87 6.97
N ASP A 185 11.59 -1.77 7.76
CA ASP A 185 11.44 -2.45 9.05
C ASP A 185 10.89 -3.86 8.89
N TYR A 186 10.09 -4.10 7.86
CA TYR A 186 9.64 -5.40 7.39
C TYR A 186 9.70 -5.45 5.86
N ILE A 187 9.94 -6.62 5.29
CA ILE A 187 10.21 -6.77 3.86
C ILE A 187 8.96 -7.28 3.16
N LEU A 188 8.44 -6.48 2.24
CA LEU A 188 7.29 -6.85 1.42
C LEU A 188 7.74 -7.50 0.12
N ILE A 189 7.09 -8.60 -0.25
CA ILE A 189 7.31 -9.32 -1.50
C ILE A 189 5.98 -9.63 -2.17
N HIS A 190 5.99 -9.64 -3.51
CA HIS A 190 4.85 -10.06 -4.33
C HIS A 190 5.19 -11.33 -5.10
N GLY A 191 4.28 -12.28 -5.05
CA GLY A 191 4.38 -13.56 -5.76
C GLY A 191 3.84 -13.54 -7.18
N ASN A 192 3.26 -12.43 -7.63
CA ASN A 192 2.58 -12.29 -8.91
C ASN A 192 3.37 -12.87 -10.09
N GLY A 193 2.77 -13.83 -10.81
CA GLY A 193 3.38 -14.48 -11.97
C GLY A 193 4.58 -15.39 -11.65
N GLN A 194 4.87 -15.64 -10.38
CA GLN A 194 5.98 -16.51 -9.99
C GLN A 194 5.50 -17.95 -9.77
N THR A 195 6.33 -18.91 -10.18
CA THR A 195 6.12 -20.32 -9.78
C THR A 195 6.45 -20.49 -8.30
N ARG A 196 5.90 -21.52 -7.64
CA ARG A 196 6.22 -21.88 -6.24
C ARG A 196 7.73 -21.98 -5.99
N GLN A 197 8.45 -22.55 -6.94
CA GLN A 197 9.90 -22.68 -6.85
C GLN A 197 10.60 -21.33 -6.83
N LYS A 198 10.21 -20.42 -7.72
CA LYS A 198 10.77 -19.07 -7.77
C LYS A 198 10.41 -18.26 -6.54
N TYR A 199 9.17 -18.38 -6.08
CA TYR A 199 8.71 -17.73 -4.86
C TYR A 199 9.53 -18.19 -3.64
N TYR A 200 9.74 -19.50 -3.48
CA TYR A 200 10.60 -20.04 -2.44
C TYR A 200 12.03 -19.48 -2.53
N THR A 201 12.60 -19.48 -3.75
CA THR A 201 13.96 -18.96 -3.99
C THR A 201 14.07 -17.47 -3.64
N MET A 202 13.04 -16.68 -3.94
CA MET A 202 12.99 -15.25 -3.61
C MET A 202 13.07 -15.02 -2.08
N VAL A 203 12.33 -15.80 -1.29
CA VAL A 203 12.40 -15.74 0.17
C VAL A 203 13.80 -16.12 0.67
N GLN A 204 14.42 -17.18 0.11
CA GLN A 204 15.76 -17.61 0.49
C GLN A 204 16.82 -16.55 0.13
N GLU A 205 16.66 -15.88 -1.02
CA GLU A 205 17.56 -14.80 -1.44
C GLU A 205 17.50 -13.62 -0.47
N VAL A 206 16.30 -13.15 -0.10
CA VAL A 206 16.13 -12.08 0.88
C VAL A 206 16.77 -12.46 2.22
N LYS A 207 16.59 -13.70 2.68
CA LYS A 207 17.25 -14.19 3.90
C LYS A 207 18.76 -14.23 3.76
N SER A 208 19.30 -14.54 2.57
CA SER A 208 20.74 -14.58 2.32
C SER A 208 21.44 -13.24 2.44
N TRP A 209 20.70 -12.14 2.40
CA TRP A 209 21.23 -10.79 2.63
C TRP A 209 21.52 -10.49 4.11
N GLY A 210 21.30 -11.48 5.00
CA GLY A 210 21.52 -11.32 6.44
C GLY A 210 20.38 -10.57 7.14
N GLN A 211 19.24 -10.41 6.47
CA GLN A 211 18.08 -9.75 7.08
C GLN A 211 17.38 -10.68 8.08
N THR A 212 17.13 -10.16 9.27
CA THR A 212 16.36 -10.83 10.33
C THR A 212 14.94 -10.30 10.44
N LYS A 213 14.59 -9.32 9.61
CA LYS A 213 13.29 -8.67 9.58
C LYS A 213 12.20 -9.63 9.08
N PRO A 214 10.94 -9.43 9.49
CA PRO A 214 9.81 -10.18 8.93
C PRO A 214 9.74 -10.03 7.41
N ILE A 215 9.43 -11.12 6.71
CA ILE A 215 9.15 -11.13 5.28
C ILE A 215 7.66 -11.43 5.12
N VAL A 216 6.93 -10.53 4.47
CA VAL A 216 5.49 -10.63 4.27
C VAL A 216 5.18 -10.61 2.78
N CYS A 217 4.40 -11.57 2.33
CA CYS A 217 3.77 -11.51 1.01
C CYS A 217 2.38 -10.88 1.17
N ASN A 218 2.21 -9.68 0.69
CA ASN A 218 0.94 -8.97 0.76
C ASN A 218 0.16 -8.97 -0.56
N GLU A 219 0.75 -9.50 -1.63
CA GLU A 219 0.07 -9.70 -2.91
C GLU A 219 0.60 -10.92 -3.66
N ASP A 220 -0.32 -11.75 -4.13
CA ASP A 220 -0.02 -12.83 -5.06
C ASP A 220 -1.15 -12.97 -6.09
N SER A 221 -0.81 -13.30 -7.32
CA SER A 221 -1.80 -13.63 -8.33
C SER A 221 -2.38 -15.02 -8.05
N GLN A 222 -3.66 -15.20 -8.35
CA GLN A 222 -4.21 -16.55 -8.40
C GLN A 222 -3.34 -17.40 -9.31
N ALA A 223 -2.75 -18.43 -8.75
CA ALA A 223 -1.82 -19.30 -9.43
C ALA A 223 -2.53 -20.05 -10.56
N LEU A 224 -2.53 -19.49 -11.74
CA LEU A 224 -2.88 -20.19 -12.95
C LEU A 224 -1.71 -21.13 -13.28
N GLY A 225 -1.79 -22.38 -12.88
CA GLY A 225 -0.87 -23.41 -13.28
C GLY A 225 0.27 -23.75 -12.31
N ASN A 226 0.09 -23.52 -11.05
CA ASN A 226 0.96 -24.10 -10.00
C ASN A 226 0.42 -25.43 -9.49
#